data_e88a95bdc2761a15ef55f3bcf9e29c98
#
_entry.id   e88a95bdc2761a15ef55f3bcf9e29c98
#
_cell.length_a   1.000
_cell.length_b   1.000
_cell.length_c   1.000
_cell.angle_alpha   90.00
_cell.angle_beta   90.00
_cell.angle_gamma   90.00
#
_symmetry.space_group_name_H-M   'P 1'
#
loop_
_entity.id
_entity.type
_entity.pdbx_description
1 polymer ?
#
loop_
_entity_poly.entity_id
_entity_poly.type
_entity_poly.pdbx_seq_one_letter_code
_entity_poly.pdbx_strand_id
1 'polypeptide(L)'
;MVASGSQLTTLPIERIDAPSPAKFQAEYVRPGRPVVLRGLSEDWPARSWTLDHLAREFGTFNVPVLPARDGRVVVDPRLGLVRHPVTLGDYAAALRAGDDAGCLTARADELPEGFRRAVPLPVYCQGASWQVMKCWLLPPGTVSDLHFDLADNLHTVIFGSKRFTLVDPRERACVYPNSLLASIPNGCQVDIEHPDVERFPRLADVRPLVAELDPGDTVYIPRRWWHHGRTVKLSLSTNHWWARGAWAALVKSADLFKRARGISR
;
A
#
# COMPACT_ATOMS: atom_id res chain seq x y z
N MET A 1 -1.90 35.18 -6.38
CA MET A 1 -2.29 34.33 -7.52
C MET A 1 -1.80 32.93 -7.21
N VAL A 2 -2.70 32.01 -6.88
CA VAL A 2 -2.34 30.59 -6.69
C VAL A 2 -2.08 30.06 -8.10
N ALA A 3 -0.82 29.68 -8.39
CA ALA A 3 -0.47 29.06 -9.65
C ALA A 3 -1.37 27.84 -9.84
N SER A 4 -2.07 27.80 -10.97
CA SER A 4 -2.84 26.63 -11.42
C SER A 4 -1.86 25.47 -11.54
N GLY A 5 -1.83 24.59 -10.53
CA GLY A 5 -0.97 23.42 -10.55
C GLY A 5 -1.26 22.60 -11.80
N SER A 6 -0.22 22.34 -12.58
CA SER A 6 -0.31 21.53 -13.79
C SER A 6 -0.76 20.12 -13.41
N GLN A 7 -1.98 19.75 -13.78
CA GLN A 7 -2.44 18.37 -13.57
C GLN A 7 -1.80 17.45 -14.61
N LEU A 8 -1.26 16.31 -14.15
CA LEU A 8 -0.75 15.28 -15.04
C LEU A 8 -1.93 14.60 -15.78
N THR A 9 -1.73 14.29 -17.05
CA THR A 9 -2.70 13.50 -17.81
C THR A 9 -2.63 12.04 -17.34
N THR A 10 -3.70 11.56 -16.73
CA THR A 10 -3.77 10.19 -16.19
C THR A 10 -4.55 9.25 -17.10
N LEU A 11 -4.24 7.96 -17.03
CA LEU A 11 -4.95 6.89 -17.72
C LEU A 11 -5.54 5.92 -16.69
N PRO A 12 -6.70 5.30 -16.94
CA PRO A 12 -7.26 4.30 -16.04
C PRO A 12 -6.44 3.01 -16.06
N ILE A 13 -6.31 2.35 -14.91
CA ILE A 13 -5.82 0.97 -14.84
C ILE A 13 -6.93 0.04 -15.35
N GLU A 14 -6.54 -0.95 -16.17
CA GLU A 14 -7.45 -2.00 -16.63
C GLU A 14 -8.13 -2.70 -15.45
N ARG A 15 -9.41 -3.04 -15.60
CA ARG A 15 -10.20 -3.80 -14.61
C ARG A 15 -10.72 -5.07 -15.24
N ILE A 16 -10.50 -6.20 -14.57
CA ILE A 16 -10.95 -7.51 -15.02
C ILE A 16 -11.50 -8.32 -13.83
N ASP A 17 -12.28 -9.33 -14.10
CA ASP A 17 -12.59 -10.35 -13.11
C ASP A 17 -11.34 -11.23 -12.85
N ALA A 18 -11.16 -11.68 -11.63
CA ALA A 18 -9.97 -12.42 -11.22
C ALA A 18 -9.77 -13.68 -12.10
N PRO A 19 -8.73 -13.75 -12.94
CA PRO A 19 -8.53 -14.85 -13.87
C PRO A 19 -7.92 -16.06 -13.16
N SER A 20 -7.77 -17.18 -13.89
CA SER A 20 -7.02 -18.33 -13.35
C SER A 20 -5.55 -17.95 -13.04
N PRO A 21 -4.90 -18.62 -12.07
CA PRO A 21 -3.50 -18.31 -11.72
C PRO A 21 -2.55 -18.38 -12.91
N ALA A 22 -2.75 -19.33 -13.83
CA ALA A 22 -1.92 -19.47 -15.03
C ALA A 22 -2.08 -18.28 -15.98
N LYS A 23 -3.32 -17.80 -16.20
CA LYS A 23 -3.62 -16.63 -17.01
C LYS A 23 -3.06 -15.36 -16.35
N PHE A 24 -3.27 -15.17 -15.04
CA PHE A 24 -2.71 -14.05 -14.31
C PHE A 24 -1.18 -13.98 -14.42
N GLN A 25 -0.51 -15.13 -14.24
CA GLN A 25 0.93 -15.22 -14.39
C GLN A 25 1.42 -14.85 -15.80
N ALA A 26 0.71 -15.33 -16.84
CA ALA A 26 1.12 -15.11 -18.23
C ALA A 26 0.88 -13.67 -18.71
N GLU A 27 -0.27 -13.08 -18.37
CA GLU A 27 -0.73 -11.82 -18.94
C GLU A 27 -0.38 -10.59 -18.10
N TYR A 28 -0.11 -10.76 -16.78
CA TYR A 28 0.13 -9.64 -15.86
C TYR A 28 1.48 -9.75 -15.14
N VAL A 29 1.80 -10.89 -14.53
CA VAL A 29 3.03 -11.00 -13.73
C VAL A 29 4.28 -11.03 -14.60
N ARG A 30 4.30 -11.88 -15.65
CA ARG A 30 5.47 -11.98 -16.56
C ARG A 30 5.77 -10.67 -17.28
N PRO A 31 4.79 -9.98 -17.88
CA PRO A 31 5.04 -8.70 -18.55
C PRO A 31 5.17 -7.52 -17.55
N GLY A 32 4.85 -7.71 -16.27
CA GLY A 32 4.87 -6.64 -15.27
C GLY A 32 3.79 -5.59 -15.54
N ARG A 33 2.56 -6.00 -15.83
CA ARG A 33 1.44 -5.15 -16.18
C ARG A 33 0.49 -4.99 -14.99
N PRO A 34 0.23 -3.78 -14.49
CA PRO A 34 -0.71 -3.55 -13.40
C PRO A 34 -2.15 -3.80 -13.88
N VAL A 35 -3.00 -4.24 -12.95
CA VAL A 35 -4.42 -4.51 -13.21
C VAL A 35 -5.23 -4.44 -11.92
N VAL A 36 -6.48 -4.03 -11.99
CA VAL A 36 -7.45 -4.18 -10.91
C VAL A 36 -8.25 -5.46 -11.12
N LEU A 37 -8.23 -6.33 -10.12
CA LEU A 37 -8.92 -7.60 -10.09
C LEU A 37 -10.21 -7.47 -9.27
N ARG A 38 -11.35 -7.84 -9.85
CA ARG A 38 -12.62 -7.99 -9.15
C ARG A 38 -12.83 -9.45 -8.75
N GLY A 39 -13.53 -9.68 -7.66
CA GLY A 39 -13.91 -11.02 -7.24
C GLY A 39 -12.84 -11.83 -6.50
N LEU A 40 -11.57 -11.36 -6.43
CA LEU A 40 -10.50 -12.11 -5.79
C LEU A 40 -10.73 -12.36 -4.28
N SER A 41 -11.43 -11.46 -3.63
CA SER A 41 -11.69 -11.49 -2.18
C SER A 41 -13.16 -11.76 -1.82
N GLU A 42 -13.99 -12.21 -2.75
CA GLU A 42 -15.44 -12.41 -2.52
C GLU A 42 -15.70 -13.37 -1.36
N ASP A 43 -14.96 -14.46 -1.29
CA ASP A 43 -15.11 -15.50 -0.28
C ASP A 43 -14.35 -15.21 1.03
N TRP A 44 -13.73 -14.05 1.16
CA TRP A 44 -13.02 -13.72 2.39
C TRP A 44 -13.99 -13.37 3.51
N PRO A 45 -13.95 -14.05 4.68
CA PRO A 45 -14.79 -13.68 5.83
C PRO A 45 -14.69 -12.19 6.21
N ALA A 46 -13.51 -11.58 6.01
CA ALA A 46 -13.29 -10.16 6.27
C ALA A 46 -14.14 -9.21 5.42
N ARG A 47 -14.75 -9.68 4.31
CA ARG A 47 -15.59 -8.85 3.43
C ARG A 47 -16.84 -8.29 4.11
N SER A 48 -17.31 -8.93 5.16
CA SER A 48 -18.45 -8.46 5.97
C SER A 48 -18.06 -7.50 7.09
N TRP A 49 -16.74 -7.20 7.24
CA TRP A 49 -16.27 -6.42 8.37
C TRP A 49 -16.59 -4.93 8.25
N THR A 50 -16.82 -4.33 9.41
CA THR A 50 -16.96 -2.90 9.62
C THR A 50 -16.01 -2.47 10.74
N LEU A 51 -15.85 -1.17 10.94
CA LEU A 51 -15.08 -0.67 12.10
C LEU A 51 -15.69 -1.15 13.42
N ASP A 52 -17.04 -1.25 13.51
CA ASP A 52 -17.72 -1.73 14.71
C ASP A 52 -17.47 -3.23 14.95
N HIS A 53 -17.43 -4.03 13.89
CA HIS A 53 -17.03 -5.43 13.99
C HIS A 53 -15.61 -5.56 14.55
N LEU A 54 -14.66 -4.81 14.02
CA LEU A 54 -13.27 -4.85 14.49
C LEU A 54 -13.16 -4.46 15.98
N ALA A 55 -13.86 -3.39 16.39
CA ALA A 55 -13.85 -2.93 17.78
C ALA A 55 -14.48 -3.95 18.74
N ARG A 56 -15.53 -4.66 18.33
CA ARG A 56 -16.20 -5.65 19.13
C ARG A 56 -15.40 -6.95 19.25
N GLU A 57 -14.89 -7.47 18.13
CA GLU A 57 -14.26 -8.79 18.10
C GLU A 57 -12.78 -8.76 18.53
N PHE A 58 -12.08 -7.64 18.25
CA PHE A 58 -10.64 -7.53 18.48
C PHE A 58 -10.28 -6.31 19.35
N GLY A 59 -11.26 -5.65 19.96
CA GLY A 59 -11.10 -4.36 20.65
C GLY A 59 -10.03 -4.34 21.74
N THR A 60 -9.81 -5.45 22.45
CA THR A 60 -8.80 -5.56 23.52
C THR A 60 -7.39 -5.87 23.00
N PHE A 61 -7.24 -6.15 21.69
CA PHE A 61 -5.96 -6.49 21.11
C PHE A 61 -5.12 -5.24 20.84
N ASN A 62 -3.86 -5.26 21.26
CA ASN A 62 -2.93 -4.17 21.00
C ASN A 62 -2.42 -4.23 19.54
N VAL A 63 -2.55 -3.12 18.84
CA VAL A 63 -2.09 -2.93 17.47
C VAL A 63 -1.06 -1.81 17.40
N PRO A 64 -0.09 -1.88 16.49
CA PRO A 64 0.89 -0.82 16.32
C PRO A 64 0.32 0.33 15.49
N VAL A 65 0.39 1.53 16.03
CA VAL A 65 -0.03 2.76 15.34
C VAL A 65 1.18 3.65 15.13
N LEU A 66 1.33 4.19 13.94
CA LEU A 66 2.32 5.18 13.55
C LEU A 66 1.70 6.57 13.68
N PRO A 67 2.39 7.54 14.30
CA PRO A 67 1.92 8.93 14.27
C PRO A 67 1.89 9.44 12.83
N ALA A 68 0.89 10.25 12.53
CA ALA A 68 0.75 10.89 11.23
C ALA A 68 0.58 12.40 11.39
N ARG A 69 0.95 13.17 10.40
CA ARG A 69 0.68 14.60 10.30
C ARG A 69 0.29 14.91 8.86
N ASP A 70 -0.80 15.63 8.69
CA ASP A 70 -1.34 15.96 7.35
C ASP A 70 -1.52 14.74 6.45
N GLY A 71 -1.97 13.63 7.06
CA GLY A 71 -2.18 12.35 6.38
C GLY A 71 -0.90 11.55 6.06
N ARG A 72 0.29 12.03 6.40
CA ARG A 72 1.56 11.33 6.17
C ARG A 72 2.16 10.79 7.46
N VAL A 73 2.69 9.58 7.42
CA VAL A 73 3.38 8.98 8.55
C VAL A 73 4.61 9.81 8.91
N VAL A 74 4.75 10.13 10.20
CA VAL A 74 5.92 10.84 10.73
C VAL A 74 7.06 9.86 10.94
N VAL A 75 8.21 10.15 10.33
CA VAL A 75 9.46 9.40 10.52
C VAL A 75 10.35 10.20 11.44
N ASP A 76 10.68 9.66 12.61
CA ASP A 76 11.64 10.28 13.51
C ASP A 76 13.04 10.27 12.89
N PRO A 77 13.76 11.40 12.83
CA PRO A 77 15.08 11.46 12.18
C PRO A 77 16.16 10.56 12.82
N ARG A 78 16.00 10.22 14.11
CA ARG A 78 16.96 9.40 14.88
C ARG A 78 16.49 7.95 15.05
N LEU A 79 15.19 7.77 15.29
CA LEU A 79 14.61 6.48 15.65
C LEU A 79 13.92 5.76 14.48
N GLY A 80 13.73 6.45 13.35
CA GLY A 80 12.99 5.93 12.20
C GLY A 80 11.48 5.89 12.46
N LEU A 81 10.81 4.80 12.08
CA LEU A 81 9.38 4.61 12.31
C LEU A 81 9.12 4.20 13.77
N VAL A 82 8.62 5.13 14.56
CA VAL A 82 8.23 4.88 15.96
C VAL A 82 6.77 4.44 16.00
N ARG A 83 6.51 3.26 16.54
CA ARG A 83 5.17 2.64 16.62
C ARG A 83 4.71 2.62 18.07
N HIS A 84 3.49 3.06 18.31
CA HIS A 84 2.87 3.07 19.62
C HIS A 84 1.83 1.95 19.72
N PRO A 85 1.87 1.08 20.73
CA PRO A 85 0.81 0.11 20.96
C PRO A 85 -0.45 0.82 21.47
N VAL A 86 -1.58 0.57 20.80
CA VAL A 86 -2.90 1.09 21.17
C VAL A 86 -3.89 -0.07 21.09
N THR A 87 -4.89 -0.14 21.95
CA THR A 87 -5.93 -1.17 21.76
C THR A 87 -6.72 -0.88 20.48
N LEU A 88 -7.13 -1.91 19.76
CA LEU A 88 -7.90 -1.70 18.53
C LEU A 88 -9.25 -1.01 18.81
N GLY A 89 -9.81 -1.22 20.02
CA GLY A 89 -11.01 -0.52 20.48
C GLY A 89 -10.80 0.98 20.63
N ASP A 90 -9.73 1.40 21.30
CA ASP A 90 -9.39 2.81 21.48
C ASP A 90 -9.06 3.47 20.12
N TYR A 91 -8.31 2.77 19.26
CA TYR A 91 -8.03 3.25 17.92
C TYR A 91 -9.31 3.43 17.08
N ALA A 92 -10.25 2.47 17.16
CA ALA A 92 -11.53 2.59 16.49
C ALA A 92 -12.40 3.73 17.05
N ALA A 93 -12.34 3.98 18.36
CA ALA A 93 -13.03 5.10 19.00
C ALA A 93 -12.47 6.46 18.50
N ALA A 94 -11.15 6.61 18.48
CA ALA A 94 -10.49 7.80 17.95
C ALA A 94 -10.86 8.05 16.47
N LEU A 95 -10.86 7.01 15.64
CA LEU A 95 -11.29 7.13 14.22
C LEU A 95 -12.75 7.60 14.08
N ARG A 96 -13.66 7.17 14.96
CA ARG A 96 -15.08 7.64 14.95
C ARG A 96 -15.21 9.08 15.40
N ALA A 97 -14.40 9.50 16.38
CA ALA A 97 -14.37 10.88 16.84
C ALA A 97 -13.78 11.85 15.80
N GLY A 98 -13.10 11.33 14.79
CA GLY A 98 -12.37 12.16 13.82
C GLY A 98 -11.06 12.72 14.38
N ASP A 99 -10.55 12.12 15.47
CA ASP A 99 -9.30 12.50 16.08
C ASP A 99 -8.11 12.13 15.19
N ASP A 100 -6.95 12.72 15.45
CA ASP A 100 -5.68 12.33 14.82
C ASP A 100 -5.21 10.98 15.37
N ALA A 101 -5.88 9.92 14.92
CA ALA A 101 -5.63 8.56 15.38
C ALA A 101 -4.33 7.96 14.85
N GLY A 102 -3.62 8.65 13.96
CA GLY A 102 -2.46 8.11 13.27
C GLY A 102 -2.81 7.00 12.26
N CYS A 103 -1.82 6.18 11.92
CA CYS A 103 -1.93 5.14 10.91
C CYS A 103 -1.70 3.76 11.51
N LEU A 104 -2.72 2.91 11.59
CA LEU A 104 -2.52 1.51 11.96
C LEU A 104 -1.95 0.77 10.76
N THR A 105 -0.76 0.19 10.95
CA THR A 105 -0.13 -0.72 10.00
C THR A 105 0.47 -1.89 10.77
N ALA A 106 0.00 -3.09 10.50
CA ALA A 106 0.40 -4.30 11.20
C ALA A 106 0.73 -5.43 10.22
N ARG A 107 1.77 -6.20 10.53
CA ARG A 107 2.07 -7.46 9.84
C ARG A 107 1.11 -8.55 10.32
N ALA A 108 1.03 -9.64 9.55
CA ALA A 108 0.18 -10.78 9.90
C ALA A 108 0.47 -11.35 11.30
N ASP A 109 1.74 -11.39 11.70
CA ASP A 109 2.18 -11.91 13.00
C ASP A 109 1.86 -10.96 14.17
N GLU A 110 1.52 -9.70 13.88
CA GLU A 110 1.10 -8.68 14.85
C GLU A 110 -0.45 -8.55 14.92
N LEU A 111 -1.19 -9.47 14.32
CA LEU A 111 -2.65 -9.45 14.27
C LEU A 111 -3.24 -10.69 14.96
N PRO A 112 -4.45 -10.59 15.54
CA PRO A 112 -5.14 -11.73 16.13
C PRO A 112 -5.31 -12.87 15.11
N GLU A 113 -5.33 -14.11 15.61
CA GLU A 113 -5.48 -15.27 14.73
C GLU A 113 -6.79 -15.26 13.95
N GLY A 114 -7.90 -14.84 14.56
CA GLY A 114 -9.19 -14.66 13.91
C GLY A 114 -9.12 -13.68 12.74
N PHE A 115 -8.35 -12.60 12.87
CA PHE A 115 -8.12 -11.65 11.79
C PHE A 115 -7.37 -12.32 10.62
N ARG A 116 -6.29 -13.04 10.91
CA ARG A 116 -5.48 -13.71 9.88
C ARG A 116 -6.26 -14.79 9.12
N ARG A 117 -7.13 -15.52 9.81
CA ARG A 117 -8.01 -16.52 9.17
C ARG A 117 -9.04 -15.91 8.25
N ALA A 118 -9.50 -14.69 8.57
CA ALA A 118 -10.50 -13.99 7.77
C ALA A 118 -9.94 -13.31 6.51
N VAL A 119 -8.61 -13.23 6.40
CA VAL A 119 -7.88 -12.69 5.24
C VAL A 119 -6.95 -13.77 4.71
N PRO A 120 -7.46 -14.76 3.97
CA PRO A 120 -6.65 -15.86 3.47
C PRO A 120 -5.63 -15.39 2.42
N LEU A 121 -4.57 -16.18 2.27
CA LEU A 121 -3.54 -15.94 1.25
C LEU A 121 -4.15 -16.04 -0.15
N PRO A 122 -4.06 -14.98 -0.98
CA PRO A 122 -4.55 -15.02 -2.35
C PRO A 122 -3.91 -16.16 -3.16
N VAL A 123 -4.70 -16.82 -4.01
CA VAL A 123 -4.26 -17.94 -4.83
C VAL A 123 -3.00 -17.62 -5.66
N TYR A 124 -2.85 -16.39 -6.09
CA TYR A 124 -1.70 -15.93 -6.88
C TYR A 124 -0.39 -15.86 -6.09
N CYS A 125 -0.46 -15.79 -4.76
CA CYS A 125 0.71 -15.79 -3.88
C CYS A 125 1.15 -17.20 -3.44
N GLN A 126 0.34 -18.24 -3.71
CA GLN A 126 0.64 -19.61 -3.31
C GLN A 126 1.94 -20.10 -3.96
N GLY A 127 2.75 -20.86 -3.20
CA GLY A 127 4.05 -21.36 -3.64
C GLY A 127 5.12 -20.30 -3.84
N ALA A 128 4.94 -19.08 -3.34
CA ALA A 128 5.99 -18.07 -3.32
C ALA A 128 7.12 -18.46 -2.36
N SER A 129 8.37 -18.16 -2.74
CA SER A 129 9.55 -18.42 -1.91
C SER A 129 9.74 -17.41 -0.78
N TRP A 130 9.10 -16.25 -0.91
CA TRP A 130 9.00 -15.20 0.10
C TRP A 130 7.65 -14.52 -0.02
N GLN A 131 7.01 -14.26 1.12
CA GLN A 131 5.74 -13.55 1.18
C GLN A 131 5.57 -12.82 2.52
N VAL A 132 4.87 -11.71 2.49
CA VAL A 132 4.48 -10.92 3.66
C VAL A 132 3.08 -10.38 3.47
N MET A 133 2.25 -10.48 4.50
CA MET A 133 0.96 -9.78 4.57
C MET A 133 1.07 -8.63 5.57
N LYS A 134 0.55 -7.46 5.20
CA LYS A 134 0.28 -6.34 6.12
C LYS A 134 -1.18 -5.90 6.00
N CYS A 135 -1.68 -5.41 7.12
CA CYS A 135 -2.98 -4.77 7.24
C CYS A 135 -2.80 -3.27 7.43
N TRP A 136 -3.73 -2.51 6.89
CA TRP A 136 -3.79 -1.05 6.98
C TRP A 136 -5.21 -0.65 7.36
N LEU A 137 -5.39 -0.05 8.54
CA LEU A 137 -6.62 0.63 8.91
C LEU A 137 -6.30 2.11 9.03
N LEU A 138 -6.78 2.88 8.06
CA LEU A 138 -6.30 4.24 7.82
C LEU A 138 -7.45 5.23 7.74
N PRO A 139 -7.35 6.41 8.40
CA PRO A 139 -8.32 7.49 8.25
C PRO A 139 -8.30 8.08 6.84
N PRO A 140 -9.38 8.78 6.44
CA PRO A 140 -9.41 9.54 5.19
C PRO A 140 -8.25 10.54 5.11
N GLY A 141 -7.75 10.78 3.90
CA GLY A 141 -6.64 11.71 3.69
C GLY A 141 -5.25 11.11 3.89
N THR A 142 -5.14 9.90 4.46
CA THR A 142 -3.83 9.25 4.61
C THR A 142 -3.19 8.96 3.26
N VAL A 143 -1.91 9.31 3.16
CA VAL A 143 -1.09 9.21 1.94
C VAL A 143 0.12 8.31 2.16
N SER A 144 0.35 7.41 1.23
CA SER A 144 1.65 6.77 1.01
C SER A 144 2.31 7.43 -0.19
N ASP A 145 3.39 8.18 0.05
CA ASP A 145 4.09 8.91 -1.00
C ASP A 145 4.62 7.99 -2.09
N LEU A 146 4.89 8.55 -3.27
CA LEU A 146 5.32 7.80 -4.44
C LEU A 146 6.62 7.06 -4.19
N HIS A 147 6.56 5.73 -4.24
CA HIS A 147 7.70 4.82 -3.99
C HIS A 147 7.54 3.55 -4.82
N PHE A 148 8.56 2.70 -4.81
CA PHE A 148 8.48 1.38 -5.45
C PHE A 148 8.87 0.27 -4.47
N ASP A 149 8.32 -0.92 -4.71
CA ASP A 149 8.68 -2.15 -4.00
C ASP A 149 9.46 -3.12 -4.90
N LEU A 150 10.30 -3.96 -4.27
CA LEU A 150 11.04 -5.01 -4.97
C LEU A 150 10.21 -6.30 -5.16
N ALA A 151 9.10 -6.44 -4.46
CA ALA A 151 8.19 -7.56 -4.55
C ALA A 151 6.96 -7.23 -5.39
N ASP A 152 6.35 -8.24 -5.97
CA ASP A 152 5.00 -8.15 -6.51
C ASP A 152 4.02 -7.94 -5.36
N ASN A 153 2.93 -7.20 -5.58
CA ASN A 153 2.01 -6.78 -4.53
C ASN A 153 0.55 -6.86 -5.01
N LEU A 154 -0.29 -7.46 -4.19
CA LEU A 154 -1.75 -7.38 -4.28
C LEU A 154 -2.26 -6.53 -3.12
N HIS A 155 -2.87 -5.39 -3.43
CA HIS A 155 -3.50 -4.53 -2.43
C HIS A 155 -5.02 -4.66 -2.54
N THR A 156 -5.65 -5.24 -1.52
CA THR A 156 -7.09 -5.51 -1.47
C THR A 156 -7.77 -4.57 -0.49
N VAL A 157 -8.83 -3.90 -0.91
CA VAL A 157 -9.69 -3.09 -0.05
C VAL A 157 -10.79 -3.97 0.55
N ILE A 158 -10.84 -4.04 1.88
CA ILE A 158 -11.87 -4.78 2.63
C ILE A 158 -13.11 -3.92 2.81
N PHE A 159 -12.95 -2.72 3.35
CA PHE A 159 -13.99 -1.68 3.40
C PHE A 159 -13.37 -0.29 3.21
N GLY A 160 -14.24 0.71 2.95
CA GLY A 160 -13.81 2.07 2.61
C GLY A 160 -13.38 2.19 1.16
N SER A 161 -12.54 3.16 0.83
CA SER A 161 -12.03 3.32 -0.54
C SER A 161 -10.64 3.94 -0.58
N LYS A 162 -9.89 3.57 -1.62
CA LYS A 162 -8.52 4.07 -1.86
C LYS A 162 -8.34 4.45 -3.32
N ARG A 163 -7.43 5.40 -3.54
CA ARG A 163 -6.94 5.75 -4.87
C ARG A 163 -5.48 5.36 -4.98
N PHE A 164 -5.14 4.69 -6.06
CA PHE A 164 -3.76 4.40 -6.43
C PHE A 164 -3.37 5.13 -7.70
N THR A 165 -2.17 5.71 -7.69
CA THR A 165 -1.53 6.31 -8.85
C THR A 165 -0.22 5.55 -9.10
N LEU A 166 -0.06 4.99 -10.29
CA LEU A 166 1.09 4.17 -10.66
C LEU A 166 1.86 4.81 -11.80
N VAL A 167 3.21 4.73 -11.75
CA VAL A 167 4.09 5.19 -12.82
C VAL A 167 4.99 4.05 -13.26
N ASP A 168 5.13 3.89 -14.58
CA ASP A 168 5.93 2.83 -15.19
C ASP A 168 7.41 2.94 -14.75
N PRO A 169 8.07 1.83 -14.42
CA PRO A 169 9.51 1.83 -14.10
C PRO A 169 10.39 2.43 -15.19
N ARG A 170 9.94 2.43 -16.45
CA ARG A 170 10.66 3.06 -17.59
C ARG A 170 10.71 4.59 -17.46
N GLU A 171 9.73 5.19 -16.78
CA GLU A 171 9.66 6.63 -16.50
C GLU A 171 10.42 7.02 -15.21
N ARG A 172 11.21 6.12 -14.65
CA ARG A 172 11.94 6.32 -13.38
C ARG A 172 12.68 7.66 -13.32
N ALA A 173 13.34 8.06 -14.40
CA ALA A 173 14.07 9.32 -14.43
C ALA A 173 13.19 10.57 -14.30
N CYS A 174 11.90 10.45 -14.64
CA CYS A 174 10.94 11.54 -14.60
C CYS A 174 10.33 11.76 -13.20
N VAL A 175 10.41 10.78 -12.31
CA VAL A 175 9.95 10.91 -10.92
C VAL A 175 11.06 11.34 -9.95
N TYR A 176 12.26 11.61 -10.43
CA TYR A 176 13.39 12.10 -9.62
C TYR A 176 13.64 11.25 -8.37
N PRO A 177 14.12 9.99 -8.53
CA PRO A 177 14.33 9.07 -7.42
C PRO A 177 15.24 9.64 -6.34
N ASN A 178 14.99 9.24 -5.11
CA ASN A 178 15.88 9.53 -4.01
C ASN A 178 17.26 8.87 -4.21
N SER A 179 18.28 9.44 -3.56
CA SER A 179 19.58 8.79 -3.46
C SER A 179 19.47 7.44 -2.75
N LEU A 180 20.29 6.47 -3.10
CA LEU A 180 20.39 5.19 -2.39
C LEU A 180 20.79 5.34 -0.92
N LEU A 181 21.41 6.46 -0.57
CA LEU A 181 21.80 6.80 0.81
C LEU A 181 20.70 7.56 1.58
N ALA A 182 19.60 7.93 0.94
CA ALA A 182 18.48 8.61 1.59
C ALA A 182 17.80 7.69 2.63
N SER A 183 17.08 8.28 3.55
CA SER A 183 16.27 7.57 4.56
C SER A 183 15.22 6.66 3.92
N ILE A 184 14.69 7.07 2.76
CA ILE A 184 13.72 6.31 1.95
C ILE A 184 14.29 6.16 0.53
N PRO A 185 15.21 5.20 0.31
CA PRO A 185 15.93 5.07 -0.97
C PRO A 185 15.04 4.58 -2.13
N ASN A 186 13.90 3.98 -1.84
CA ASN A 186 12.89 3.56 -2.82
C ASN A 186 11.80 4.61 -3.05
N GLY A 187 11.92 5.81 -2.48
CA GLY A 187 11.04 6.95 -2.72
C GLY A 187 11.58 7.88 -3.80
N CYS A 188 10.90 8.99 -4.00
CA CYS A 188 11.26 10.03 -4.96
C CYS A 188 11.07 11.43 -4.37
N GLN A 189 11.46 12.46 -5.13
CA GLN A 189 11.44 13.86 -4.69
C GLN A 189 10.15 14.58 -5.11
N VAL A 190 9.33 13.96 -5.96
CA VAL A 190 8.10 14.60 -6.48
C VAL A 190 6.88 14.23 -5.66
N ASP A 191 5.98 15.19 -5.51
CA ASP A 191 4.60 14.94 -5.07
C ASP A 191 3.74 14.73 -6.33
N ILE A 192 3.24 13.51 -6.52
CA ILE A 192 2.47 13.16 -7.73
C ILE A 192 1.05 13.74 -7.69
N GLU A 193 0.55 14.15 -6.52
CA GLU A 193 -0.76 14.80 -6.39
C GLU A 193 -0.68 16.31 -6.61
N HIS A 194 0.47 16.90 -6.29
CA HIS A 194 0.74 18.33 -6.46
C HIS A 194 2.02 18.52 -7.29
N PRO A 195 1.97 18.20 -8.59
CA PRO A 195 3.15 18.17 -9.43
C PRO A 195 3.74 19.56 -9.65
N ASP A 196 4.97 19.75 -9.18
CA ASP A 196 5.76 20.97 -9.38
C ASP A 196 6.64 20.77 -10.64
N VAL A 197 6.07 21.06 -11.82
CA VAL A 197 6.77 20.89 -13.10
C VAL A 197 7.80 21.99 -13.36
N GLU A 198 7.76 23.10 -12.65
CA GLU A 198 8.81 24.12 -12.73
C GLU A 198 10.10 23.61 -12.11
N ARG A 199 9.99 23.02 -10.93
CA ARG A 199 11.12 22.39 -10.23
C ARG A 199 11.53 21.05 -10.83
N PHE A 200 10.57 20.28 -11.33
CA PHE A 200 10.76 18.93 -11.84
C PHE A 200 10.23 18.79 -13.28
N PRO A 201 10.84 19.44 -14.28
CA PRO A 201 10.26 19.59 -15.63
C PRO A 201 9.96 18.25 -16.32
N ARG A 202 10.78 17.21 -16.13
CA ARG A 202 10.52 15.88 -16.71
C ARG A 202 9.26 15.20 -16.15
N LEU A 203 8.72 15.67 -15.03
CA LEU A 203 7.46 15.16 -14.49
C LEU A 203 6.28 15.40 -15.44
N ALA A 204 6.33 16.44 -16.27
CA ALA A 204 5.32 16.74 -17.28
C ALA A 204 5.16 15.62 -18.36
N ASP A 205 6.20 14.80 -18.55
CA ASP A 205 6.20 13.71 -19.52
C ASP A 205 5.55 12.43 -18.98
N VAL A 206 5.37 12.33 -17.64
CA VAL A 206 4.79 11.15 -17.01
C VAL A 206 3.30 11.01 -17.34
N ARG A 207 2.90 9.78 -17.61
CA ARG A 207 1.48 9.40 -17.86
C ARG A 207 1.03 8.38 -16.81
N PRO A 208 0.67 8.83 -15.59
CA PRO A 208 0.33 7.92 -14.50
C PRO A 208 -0.93 7.11 -14.81
N LEU A 209 -0.91 5.85 -14.40
CA LEU A 209 -2.11 5.02 -14.36
C LEU A 209 -2.83 5.22 -13.02
N VAL A 210 -4.16 5.33 -13.04
CA VAL A 210 -4.96 5.58 -11.84
C VAL A 210 -6.04 4.52 -11.66
N ALA A 211 -6.24 4.09 -10.42
CA ALA A 211 -7.39 3.27 -10.01
C ALA A 211 -8.03 3.83 -8.74
N GLU A 212 -9.34 4.01 -8.77
CA GLU A 212 -10.17 4.12 -7.57
C GLU A 212 -10.57 2.70 -7.16
N LEU A 213 -10.32 2.33 -5.90
CA LEU A 213 -10.62 0.98 -5.40
C LEU A 213 -11.76 1.06 -4.39
N ASP A 214 -12.81 0.31 -4.67
CA ASP A 214 -13.94 0.08 -3.79
C ASP A 214 -13.79 -1.23 -2.99
N PRO A 215 -14.64 -1.48 -1.99
CA PRO A 215 -14.59 -2.72 -1.22
C PRO A 215 -14.67 -3.98 -2.11
N GLY A 216 -13.66 -4.85 -2.02
CA GLY A 216 -13.51 -6.07 -2.81
C GLY A 216 -12.55 -5.95 -3.98
N ASP A 217 -12.25 -4.73 -4.43
CA ASP A 217 -11.24 -4.53 -5.46
C ASP A 217 -9.84 -4.88 -4.93
N THR A 218 -9.05 -5.47 -5.81
CA THR A 218 -7.64 -5.76 -5.57
C THR A 218 -6.80 -5.18 -6.70
N VAL A 219 -5.89 -4.26 -6.42
CA VAL A 219 -4.92 -3.83 -7.42
C VAL A 219 -3.67 -4.70 -7.36
N TYR A 220 -3.26 -5.23 -8.50
CA TYR A 220 -1.96 -5.82 -8.69
C TYR A 220 -0.96 -4.72 -9.08
N ILE A 221 0.07 -4.56 -8.25
CA ILE A 221 1.18 -3.65 -8.47
C ILE A 221 2.43 -4.51 -8.74
N PRO A 222 2.91 -4.56 -9.98
CA PRO A 222 4.11 -5.32 -10.28
C PRO A 222 5.33 -4.75 -9.56
N ARG A 223 6.28 -5.61 -9.23
CA ARG A 223 7.57 -5.19 -8.65
C ARG A 223 8.20 -4.05 -9.46
N ARG A 224 8.83 -3.09 -8.74
CA ARG A 224 9.51 -1.91 -9.28
C ARG A 224 8.60 -0.84 -9.87
N TRP A 225 7.28 -1.06 -10.00
CA TRP A 225 6.34 0.00 -10.34
C TRP A 225 6.30 1.04 -9.24
N TRP A 226 6.43 2.30 -9.62
CA TRP A 226 6.20 3.41 -8.72
C TRP A 226 4.72 3.47 -8.40
N HIS A 227 4.40 3.62 -7.13
CA HIS A 227 3.01 3.71 -6.72
C HIS A 227 2.83 4.66 -5.54
N HIS A 228 1.76 5.39 -5.60
CA HIS A 228 1.25 6.29 -4.59
C HIS A 228 -0.13 5.80 -4.20
N GLY A 229 -0.45 5.87 -2.90
CA GLY A 229 -1.76 5.46 -2.38
C GLY A 229 -2.37 6.55 -1.51
N ARG A 230 -3.62 6.90 -1.78
CA ARG A 230 -4.45 7.79 -0.94
C ARG A 230 -5.64 7.03 -0.39
N THR A 231 -5.89 7.17 0.90
CA THR A 231 -7.13 6.74 1.54
C THR A 231 -8.20 7.81 1.30
N VAL A 232 -9.24 7.46 0.53
CA VAL A 232 -10.33 8.38 0.18
C VAL A 232 -11.42 8.38 1.25
N LYS A 233 -11.85 7.16 1.68
CA LYS A 233 -12.74 6.96 2.83
C LYS A 233 -12.01 6.12 3.85
N LEU A 234 -12.36 6.26 5.15
CA LEU A 234 -11.84 5.36 6.19
C LEU A 234 -11.80 3.93 5.67
N SER A 235 -10.62 3.32 5.61
CA SER A 235 -10.46 2.04 4.95
C SER A 235 -9.66 1.03 5.74
N LEU A 236 -10.15 -0.22 5.72
CA LEU A 236 -9.36 -1.39 6.01
C LEU A 236 -8.91 -2.02 4.70
N SER A 237 -7.63 -2.27 4.57
CA SER A 237 -7.06 -2.92 3.39
C SER A 237 -5.88 -3.82 3.77
N THR A 238 -5.53 -4.73 2.89
CA THR A 238 -4.41 -5.64 3.09
C THR A 238 -3.49 -5.66 1.87
N ASN A 239 -2.19 -5.76 2.13
CA ASN A 239 -1.20 -6.06 1.11
C ASN A 239 -0.73 -7.50 1.27
N HIS A 240 -0.58 -8.18 0.13
CA HIS A 240 0.13 -9.44 0.03
C HIS A 240 1.30 -9.23 -0.93
N TRP A 241 2.50 -9.09 -0.37
CA TRP A 241 3.74 -9.07 -1.16
C TRP A 241 4.27 -10.47 -1.33
N TRP A 242 4.76 -10.76 -2.52
CA TRP A 242 5.40 -12.06 -2.77
C TRP A 242 6.57 -11.94 -3.76
N ALA A 243 7.45 -12.92 -3.70
CA ALA A 243 8.53 -13.10 -4.66
C ALA A 243 8.83 -14.60 -4.87
N ARG A 244 9.34 -14.94 -6.06
CA ARG A 244 9.63 -16.32 -6.45
C ARG A 244 11.07 -16.49 -6.91
N GLY A 245 11.58 -17.73 -6.82
CA GLY A 245 12.89 -18.11 -7.33
C GLY A 245 14.04 -17.27 -6.76
N ALA A 246 15.09 -17.07 -7.54
CA ALA A 246 16.26 -16.29 -7.13
C ALA A 246 15.95 -14.83 -6.72
N TRP A 247 14.92 -14.24 -7.30
CA TRP A 247 14.49 -12.89 -6.94
C TRP A 247 14.00 -12.79 -5.49
N ALA A 248 13.42 -13.87 -4.96
CA ALA A 248 12.99 -13.91 -3.56
C ALA A 248 14.16 -13.75 -2.57
N ALA A 249 15.35 -14.25 -2.90
CA ALA A 249 16.55 -14.09 -2.07
C ALA A 249 16.94 -12.61 -1.97
N LEU A 250 16.91 -11.88 -3.09
CA LEU A 250 17.18 -10.44 -3.12
C LEU A 250 16.15 -9.67 -2.28
N VAL A 251 14.85 -9.97 -2.45
CA VAL A 251 13.78 -9.33 -1.68
C VAL A 251 13.95 -9.58 -0.17
N LYS A 252 14.26 -10.83 0.21
CA LYS A 252 14.50 -11.21 1.61
C LYS A 252 15.70 -10.46 2.21
N SER A 253 16.79 -10.33 1.47
CA SER A 253 17.98 -9.58 1.92
C SER A 253 17.67 -8.09 2.09
N ALA A 254 16.93 -7.49 1.15
CA ALA A 254 16.50 -6.11 1.25
C ALA A 254 15.52 -5.86 2.42
N ASP A 255 14.60 -6.79 2.70
CA ASP A 255 13.69 -6.70 3.85
C ASP A 255 14.46 -6.79 5.18
N LEU A 256 15.42 -7.71 5.29
CA LEU A 256 16.31 -7.81 6.45
C LEU A 256 17.11 -6.53 6.68
N PHE A 257 17.68 -5.96 5.62
CA PHE A 257 18.43 -4.71 5.71
C PHE A 257 17.55 -3.53 6.16
N LYS A 258 16.35 -3.40 5.61
CA LYS A 258 15.37 -2.37 6.02
C LYS A 258 15.01 -2.51 7.51
N ARG A 259 14.79 -3.73 7.98
CA ARG A 259 14.49 -4.01 9.40
C ARG A 259 15.65 -3.65 10.31
N ALA A 260 16.88 -4.01 9.95
CA ALA A 260 18.08 -3.69 10.71
C ALA A 260 18.29 -2.17 10.87
N ARG A 261 17.82 -1.38 9.87
CA ARG A 261 17.85 0.09 9.89
C ARG A 261 16.60 0.75 10.48
N GLY A 262 15.63 -0.01 10.96
CA GLY A 262 14.36 0.53 11.48
C GLY A 262 13.45 1.18 10.43
N ILE A 263 13.74 0.98 9.12
CA ILE A 263 12.99 1.57 8.00
C ILE A 263 11.72 0.76 7.72
N SER A 264 11.70 -0.51 8.08
CA SER A 264 10.51 -1.36 7.99
C SER A 264 10.44 -2.26 9.23
N ARG A 265 9.44 -2.07 10.04
CA ARG A 265 9.09 -2.97 11.14
C ARG A 265 7.72 -3.55 10.90
#